data_b9a9cc38f04799b739e32bf60c50bd2a
#
_entry.id   b9a9cc38f04799b739e32bf60c50bd2a
#
_cell.length_a   1.000
_cell.length_b   1.000
_cell.length_c   1.000
_cell.angle_alpha   90.00
_cell.angle_beta   90.00
_cell.angle_gamma   90.00
#
_symmetry.space_group_name_H-M   'P 1'
#
loop_
_entity.id
_entity.type
_entity.pdbx_description
1 polymer ?
#
loop_
_entity_poly.entity_id
_entity_poly.type
_entity_poly.pdbx_seq_one_letter_code
_entity_poly.pdbx_strand_id
1 'polypeptide(L)'
;MFKVAITSRIRQKMSLVLGANFDESKFSVFECIANDDQPITGTTGLYKNATMSATFLSQMTATGKTNYVPMIELHDEYTKLPVGRIFDTEVMEGENGSKDLHVLFYVPADNKPDSLDQKLQSGIVNAVSSGSYPTKLLCSTCGFDLTASEETIETLLWERKCGNGHILHKDMHIVMSELKSWDELSFVTQGAVPRAKILSEQNQKLSKKTDLLGLAARANIDKLRFNATTSITPEPTGNDKGKKIMSKIELEQSEYATLIKAEGKVESLESQLNAEKNTVTKLVS
;
A
#
# COMPACT_ATOMS: atom_id res chain seq x y z
N MET A 1 -2.00 -2.15 -19.86
CA MET A 1 -2.67 -3.37 -19.42
C MET A 1 -2.71 -3.35 -17.89
N PHE A 2 -3.78 -3.82 -17.27
CA PHE A 2 -3.94 -3.78 -15.78
C PHE A 2 -3.67 -5.13 -15.11
N LYS A 3 -3.62 -6.21 -15.88
CA LYS A 3 -3.37 -7.57 -15.37
C LYS A 3 -1.92 -7.76 -14.92
N VAL A 4 -1.72 -8.35 -13.75
CA VAL A 4 -0.40 -8.68 -13.20
C VAL A 4 0.04 -10.06 -13.67
N ALA A 5 1.29 -10.20 -14.11
CA ALA A 5 1.85 -11.51 -14.45
C ALA A 5 2.01 -12.39 -13.20
N ILE A 6 1.60 -13.65 -13.28
CA ILE A 6 1.74 -14.60 -12.18
C ILE A 6 3.21 -15.06 -12.11
N THR A 7 3.98 -14.37 -11.26
CA THR A 7 5.36 -14.74 -10.94
C THR A 7 5.40 -15.91 -9.94
N SER A 8 6.57 -16.53 -9.74
CA SER A 8 6.73 -17.58 -8.72
C SER A 8 6.30 -17.13 -7.31
N ARG A 9 6.56 -15.86 -6.94
CA ARG A 9 6.12 -15.27 -5.65
C ARG A 9 4.59 -15.17 -5.58
N ILE A 10 3.93 -14.69 -6.63
CA ILE A 10 2.48 -14.58 -6.70
C ILE A 10 1.85 -15.97 -6.69
N ARG A 11 2.39 -16.92 -7.47
CA ARG A 11 1.94 -18.32 -7.46
C ARG A 11 1.99 -18.92 -6.05
N GLN A 12 3.09 -18.74 -5.34
CA GLN A 12 3.23 -19.22 -3.96
C GLN A 12 2.14 -18.64 -3.04
N LYS A 13 1.86 -17.33 -3.12
CA LYS A 13 0.79 -16.68 -2.33
C LYS A 13 -0.59 -17.18 -2.72
N MET A 14 -0.88 -17.31 -4.01
CA MET A 14 -2.15 -17.88 -4.49
C MET A 14 -2.35 -19.33 -4.06
N SER A 15 -1.27 -20.13 -4.01
CA SER A 15 -1.36 -21.53 -3.59
C SER A 15 -1.78 -21.71 -2.12
N LEU A 16 -1.52 -20.72 -1.26
CA LEU A 16 -2.00 -20.72 0.13
C LEU A 16 -3.52 -20.59 0.23
N VAL A 17 -4.13 -20.02 -0.80
CA VAL A 17 -5.57 -19.70 -0.86
C VAL A 17 -6.34 -20.70 -1.73
N LEU A 18 -5.77 -21.11 -2.87
CA LEU A 18 -6.40 -21.95 -3.88
C LEU A 18 -5.97 -23.44 -3.82
N GLY A 19 -4.93 -23.73 -3.01
CA GLY A 19 -4.29 -25.04 -2.97
C GLY A 19 -3.13 -25.14 -3.97
N ALA A 20 -2.20 -26.06 -3.70
CA ALA A 20 -0.92 -26.16 -4.41
C ALA A 20 -1.05 -26.44 -5.93
N ASN A 21 -2.12 -27.12 -6.34
CA ASN A 21 -2.34 -27.59 -7.71
C ASN A 21 -3.37 -26.76 -8.50
N PHE A 22 -3.55 -25.48 -8.15
CA PHE A 22 -4.48 -24.62 -8.90
C PHE A 22 -4.00 -24.39 -10.34
N ASP A 23 -4.96 -24.29 -11.25
CA ASP A 23 -4.70 -23.97 -12.66
C ASP A 23 -4.66 -22.44 -12.84
N GLU A 24 -3.47 -21.89 -13.08
CA GLU A 24 -3.26 -20.45 -13.26
C GLU A 24 -4.07 -19.84 -14.41
N SER A 25 -4.33 -20.62 -15.46
CA SER A 25 -5.06 -20.15 -16.63
C SER A 25 -6.51 -19.77 -16.33
N LYS A 26 -7.04 -20.24 -15.20
CA LYS A 26 -8.42 -19.96 -14.75
C LYS A 26 -8.54 -18.65 -13.98
N PHE A 27 -7.45 -17.94 -13.73
CA PHE A 27 -7.45 -16.74 -12.90
C PHE A 27 -6.74 -15.58 -13.57
N SER A 28 -7.29 -14.41 -13.41
CA SER A 28 -6.65 -13.13 -13.72
C SER A 28 -6.31 -12.43 -12.41
N VAL A 29 -5.06 -11.98 -12.30
CA VAL A 29 -4.54 -11.29 -11.11
C VAL A 29 -4.42 -9.81 -11.38
N PHE A 30 -4.79 -9.00 -10.40
CA PHE A 30 -4.72 -7.56 -10.43
C PHE A 30 -4.14 -7.02 -9.13
N GLU A 31 -3.63 -5.80 -9.19
CA GLU A 31 -3.17 -5.02 -8.06
C GLU A 31 -3.94 -3.71 -7.98
N CYS A 32 -4.31 -3.30 -6.77
CA CYS A 32 -4.93 -1.99 -6.56
C CYS A 32 -4.38 -1.33 -5.29
N ILE A 33 -4.52 -0.01 -5.21
CA ILE A 33 -4.51 0.70 -3.94
C ILE A 33 -5.94 0.61 -3.40
N ALA A 34 -6.12 -0.01 -2.23
CA ALA A 34 -7.43 -0.15 -1.61
C ALA A 34 -7.77 1.03 -0.70
N ASN A 35 -6.77 1.52 0.04
CA ASN A 35 -6.87 2.65 0.96
C ASN A 35 -5.53 3.37 1.06
N ASP A 36 -5.53 4.56 1.64
CA ASP A 36 -4.33 5.31 2.01
C ASP A 36 -4.56 6.09 3.31
N ASP A 37 -3.53 6.81 3.78
CA ASP A 37 -3.60 7.68 4.97
C ASP A 37 -4.07 9.11 4.65
N GLN A 38 -4.46 9.38 3.40
CA GLN A 38 -4.90 10.70 2.97
C GLN A 38 -6.39 10.94 3.27
N PRO A 39 -6.84 12.19 3.26
CA PRO A 39 -8.24 12.50 3.55
C PRO A 39 -9.23 11.84 2.58
N ILE A 40 -10.24 11.19 3.11
CA ILE A 40 -11.33 10.57 2.37
C ILE A 40 -12.28 11.67 1.86
N THR A 41 -12.16 12.04 0.59
CA THR A 41 -12.92 13.14 -0.01
C THR A 41 -14.10 12.69 -0.86
N GLY A 42 -14.17 11.42 -1.26
CA GLY A 42 -15.24 10.85 -2.08
C GLY A 42 -16.49 10.46 -1.29
N THR A 43 -16.61 10.84 -0.02
CA THR A 43 -17.76 10.57 0.84
C THR A 43 -18.30 11.85 1.47
N THR A 44 -19.48 11.74 2.09
CA THR A 44 -20.15 12.82 2.83
C THR A 44 -20.39 12.44 4.29
N GLY A 45 -20.99 13.32 5.08
CA GLY A 45 -21.36 13.03 6.46
C GLY A 45 -20.17 12.92 7.40
N LEU A 46 -20.21 11.93 8.30
CA LEU A 46 -19.26 11.77 9.40
C LEU A 46 -17.82 11.56 8.93
N TYR A 47 -17.62 10.74 7.90
CA TYR A 47 -16.29 10.35 7.40
C TYR A 47 -15.73 11.27 6.29
N LYS A 48 -16.40 12.39 5.98
CA LYS A 48 -15.81 13.37 5.07
C LYS A 48 -14.50 13.89 5.64
N ASN A 49 -13.43 13.84 4.84
CA ASN A 49 -12.07 14.20 5.22
C ASN A 49 -11.47 13.36 6.37
N ALA A 50 -12.10 12.24 6.75
CA ALA A 50 -11.48 11.30 7.70
C ALA A 50 -10.18 10.73 7.12
N THR A 51 -9.25 10.35 7.99
CA THR A 51 -7.99 9.71 7.62
C THR A 51 -7.86 8.34 8.30
N MET A 52 -7.02 7.49 7.74
CA MET A 52 -6.66 6.20 8.34
C MET A 52 -5.30 6.31 9.00
N SER A 53 -5.18 5.87 10.26
CA SER A 53 -3.90 5.82 10.95
C SER A 53 -3.01 4.70 10.39
N ALA A 54 -1.70 4.81 10.62
CA ALA A 54 -0.77 3.74 10.28
C ALA A 54 -1.13 2.40 10.95
N THR A 55 -1.65 2.44 12.18
CA THR A 55 -2.15 1.26 12.90
C THR A 55 -3.33 0.63 12.17
N PHE A 56 -4.31 1.42 11.74
CA PHE A 56 -5.47 0.95 10.99
C PHE A 56 -5.05 0.25 9.69
N LEU A 57 -4.20 0.88 8.88
CA LEU A 57 -3.68 0.31 7.63
C LEU A 57 -2.86 -0.96 7.88
N SER A 58 -2.07 -1.01 8.97
CA SER A 58 -1.31 -2.20 9.35
C SER A 58 -2.24 -3.37 9.74
N GLN A 59 -3.33 -3.10 10.45
CA GLN A 59 -4.33 -4.11 10.81
C GLN A 59 -5.10 -4.60 9.57
N MET A 60 -5.46 -3.72 8.62
CA MET A 60 -5.99 -4.13 7.32
C MET A 60 -5.03 -5.04 6.57
N THR A 61 -3.72 -4.69 6.58
CA THR A 61 -2.68 -5.53 5.97
C THR A 61 -2.64 -6.93 6.59
N ALA A 62 -2.70 -7.03 7.90
CA ALA A 62 -2.73 -8.32 8.58
C ALA A 62 -4.01 -9.12 8.23
N THR A 63 -5.16 -8.46 8.24
CA THR A 63 -6.46 -9.06 7.91
C THR A 63 -6.47 -9.60 6.47
N GLY A 64 -6.04 -8.81 5.49
CA GLY A 64 -6.05 -9.23 4.08
C GLY A 64 -5.11 -10.39 3.77
N LYS A 65 -4.10 -10.65 4.62
CA LYS A 65 -3.20 -11.82 4.50
C LYS A 65 -3.75 -13.09 5.13
N THR A 66 -4.52 -12.95 6.20
CA THR A 66 -4.93 -14.10 7.04
C THR A 66 -6.40 -14.47 6.89
N ASN A 67 -7.25 -13.49 6.61
CA ASN A 67 -8.69 -13.68 6.56
C ASN A 67 -9.19 -13.74 5.12
N TYR A 68 -10.41 -14.27 4.97
CA TYR A 68 -11.12 -14.18 3.72
C TYR A 68 -11.72 -12.79 3.58
N VAL A 69 -11.17 -11.98 2.65
CA VAL A 69 -11.75 -10.69 2.25
C VAL A 69 -12.23 -10.84 0.80
N PRO A 70 -13.55 -10.87 0.58
CA PRO A 70 -14.13 -11.05 -0.75
C PRO A 70 -13.98 -9.77 -1.60
N MET A 71 -13.88 -9.98 -2.92
CA MET A 71 -14.15 -8.92 -3.90
C MET A 71 -15.62 -9.01 -4.31
N ILE A 72 -16.36 -7.91 -4.19
CA ILE A 72 -17.77 -7.83 -4.57
C ILE A 72 -18.04 -6.66 -5.52
N GLU A 73 -19.26 -6.48 -5.96
CA GLU A 73 -19.67 -5.37 -6.81
C GLU A 73 -20.60 -4.43 -6.05
N LEU A 74 -20.29 -3.12 -6.05
CA LEU A 74 -21.16 -2.04 -5.59
C LEU A 74 -21.61 -2.15 -4.12
N HIS A 75 -20.77 -2.73 -3.25
CA HIS A 75 -21.12 -3.00 -1.84
C HIS A 75 -22.36 -3.88 -1.65
N ASP A 76 -22.68 -4.69 -2.65
CA ASP A 76 -23.88 -5.55 -2.65
C ASP A 76 -23.57 -6.94 -2.09
N GLU A 77 -23.33 -7.02 -0.80
CA GLU A 77 -23.06 -8.26 -0.08
C GLU A 77 -24.31 -9.13 0.17
N TYR A 78 -25.51 -8.54 -0.01
CA TYR A 78 -26.77 -9.21 0.32
C TYR A 78 -27.38 -9.97 -0.87
N THR A 79 -27.16 -9.48 -2.08
CA THR A 79 -27.83 -10.04 -3.27
C THR A 79 -26.87 -10.70 -4.24
N LYS A 80 -25.56 -10.47 -4.12
CA LYS A 80 -24.54 -11.03 -5.02
C LYS A 80 -23.50 -11.83 -4.29
N LEU A 81 -23.07 -12.92 -4.93
CA LEU A 81 -21.92 -13.69 -4.48
C LEU A 81 -20.61 -12.94 -4.80
N PRO A 82 -19.53 -13.20 -4.03
CA PRO A 82 -18.22 -12.67 -4.35
C PRO A 82 -17.76 -13.02 -5.77
N VAL A 83 -17.19 -12.05 -6.46
CA VAL A 83 -16.67 -12.18 -7.83
C VAL A 83 -15.16 -12.41 -7.89
N GLY A 84 -14.49 -12.33 -6.75
CA GLY A 84 -13.04 -12.51 -6.60
C GLY A 84 -12.63 -12.54 -5.13
N ARG A 85 -11.32 -12.56 -4.90
CA ARG A 85 -10.77 -12.63 -3.55
C ARG A 85 -9.42 -11.93 -3.46
N ILE A 86 -9.18 -11.25 -2.33
CA ILE A 86 -7.87 -10.77 -1.92
C ILE A 86 -7.01 -11.96 -1.45
N PHE A 87 -5.72 -11.96 -1.79
CA PHE A 87 -4.79 -13.00 -1.35
C PHE A 87 -3.45 -12.47 -0.82
N ASP A 88 -3.17 -11.18 -1.01
CA ASP A 88 -2.00 -10.53 -0.42
C ASP A 88 -2.22 -9.03 -0.27
N THR A 89 -1.59 -8.46 0.75
CA THR A 89 -1.70 -7.04 1.08
C THR A 89 -0.38 -6.51 1.64
N GLU A 90 -0.05 -5.26 1.31
CA GLU A 90 1.18 -4.61 1.80
C GLU A 90 0.96 -3.09 1.90
N VAL A 91 1.44 -2.45 2.97
CA VAL A 91 1.50 -0.99 3.04
C VAL A 91 2.81 -0.53 2.43
N MET A 92 2.72 0.32 1.43
CA MET A 92 3.85 0.86 0.68
C MET A 92 3.88 2.38 0.80
N GLU A 93 5.06 2.95 0.61
CA GLU A 93 5.18 4.41 0.49
C GLU A 93 4.75 4.84 -0.89
N GLY A 94 3.70 5.67 -0.93
CA GLY A 94 3.15 6.23 -2.15
C GLY A 94 3.74 7.60 -2.48
N GLU A 95 3.12 8.26 -3.46
CA GLU A 95 3.50 9.61 -3.84
C GLU A 95 3.38 10.59 -2.67
N ASN A 96 4.32 11.52 -2.55
CA ASN A 96 4.37 12.54 -1.49
C ASN A 96 4.45 11.98 -0.06
N GLY A 97 4.97 10.76 0.12
CA GLY A 97 5.13 10.14 1.43
C GLY A 97 3.84 9.60 2.05
N SER A 98 2.77 9.46 1.27
CA SER A 98 1.56 8.77 1.73
C SER A 98 1.84 7.30 2.03
N LYS A 99 1.00 6.69 2.87
CA LYS A 99 1.00 5.25 3.12
C LYS A 99 -0.16 4.64 2.35
N ASP A 100 0.16 3.89 1.32
CA ASP A 100 -0.81 3.26 0.43
C ASP A 100 -0.97 1.78 0.77
N LEU A 101 -2.20 1.31 0.97
CA LEU A 101 -2.50 -0.11 1.15
C LEU A 101 -2.66 -0.77 -0.23
N HIS A 102 -1.61 -1.45 -0.66
CA HIS A 102 -1.61 -2.27 -1.87
C HIS A 102 -2.25 -3.62 -1.61
N VAL A 103 -3.05 -4.06 -2.56
CA VAL A 103 -3.82 -5.30 -2.50
C VAL A 103 -3.65 -6.08 -3.78
N LEU A 104 -3.26 -7.34 -3.68
CA LEU A 104 -3.32 -8.31 -4.75
C LEU A 104 -4.59 -9.15 -4.62
N PHE A 105 -5.36 -9.20 -5.70
CA PHE A 105 -6.58 -9.99 -5.78
C PHE A 105 -6.67 -10.74 -7.11
N TYR A 106 -7.50 -11.78 -7.14
CA TYR A 106 -7.82 -12.49 -8.37
C TYR A 106 -9.32 -12.49 -8.63
N VAL A 107 -9.66 -12.62 -9.91
CA VAL A 107 -11.00 -12.95 -10.40
C VAL A 107 -10.90 -14.16 -11.33
N PRO A 108 -11.99 -14.92 -11.58
CA PRO A 108 -12.01 -15.92 -12.62
C PRO A 108 -11.65 -15.33 -13.98
N ALA A 109 -10.73 -15.96 -14.73
CA ALA A 109 -10.39 -15.55 -16.08
C ALA A 109 -11.57 -15.82 -17.03
N ASP A 110 -12.00 -14.80 -17.76
CA ASP A 110 -13.08 -14.90 -18.73
C ASP A 110 -12.82 -13.99 -19.94
N ASN A 111 -12.75 -14.57 -21.13
CA ASN A 111 -12.47 -13.86 -22.36
C ASN A 111 -13.72 -13.25 -23.02
N LYS A 112 -14.90 -13.36 -22.43
CA LYS A 112 -16.12 -12.74 -22.97
C LYS A 112 -15.99 -11.21 -22.91
N PRO A 113 -16.37 -10.48 -23.95
CA PRO A 113 -16.17 -9.01 -24.02
C PRO A 113 -16.76 -8.22 -22.85
N ASP A 114 -17.90 -8.67 -22.31
CA ASP A 114 -18.59 -7.97 -21.21
C ASP A 114 -18.30 -8.56 -19.83
N SER A 115 -17.37 -9.51 -19.74
CA SER A 115 -16.98 -10.09 -18.46
C SER A 115 -16.30 -9.07 -17.55
N LEU A 116 -16.38 -9.30 -16.24
CA LEU A 116 -15.66 -8.48 -15.27
C LEU A 116 -14.16 -8.50 -15.55
N ASP A 117 -13.59 -9.66 -15.89
CA ASP A 117 -12.17 -9.79 -16.22
C ASP A 117 -11.76 -8.86 -17.37
N GLN A 118 -12.53 -8.82 -18.46
CA GLN A 118 -12.24 -7.93 -19.60
C GLN A 118 -12.41 -6.45 -19.25
N LYS A 119 -13.41 -6.09 -18.44
CA LYS A 119 -13.62 -4.73 -17.94
C LYS A 119 -12.48 -4.25 -17.05
N LEU A 120 -11.93 -5.14 -16.22
CA LEU A 120 -10.75 -4.87 -15.39
C LEU A 120 -9.49 -4.71 -16.27
N GLN A 121 -9.24 -5.63 -17.21
CA GLN A 121 -8.09 -5.57 -18.11
C GLN A 121 -8.06 -4.32 -18.98
N SER A 122 -9.23 -3.86 -19.43
CA SER A 122 -9.38 -2.65 -20.25
C SER A 122 -9.40 -1.34 -19.44
N GLY A 123 -9.52 -1.42 -18.10
CA GLY A 123 -9.63 -0.26 -17.21
C GLY A 123 -11.00 0.41 -17.22
N ILE A 124 -12.04 -0.22 -17.81
CA ILE A 124 -13.43 0.25 -17.72
C ILE A 124 -13.89 0.24 -16.27
N VAL A 125 -13.54 -0.82 -15.53
CA VAL A 125 -13.69 -0.90 -14.08
C VAL A 125 -12.31 -0.68 -13.48
N ASN A 126 -12.10 0.45 -12.80
CA ASN A 126 -10.80 0.83 -12.26
C ASN A 126 -10.83 1.39 -10.84
N ALA A 127 -12.01 1.64 -10.26
CA ALA A 127 -12.14 2.15 -8.90
C ALA A 127 -12.58 1.04 -7.94
N VAL A 128 -12.01 1.09 -6.74
CA VAL A 128 -12.36 0.19 -5.64
C VAL A 128 -12.77 0.99 -4.39
N SER A 129 -13.48 0.34 -3.48
CA SER A 129 -13.89 0.92 -2.20
C SER A 129 -13.95 -0.18 -1.15
N SER A 130 -13.42 0.08 0.04
CA SER A 130 -13.36 -0.88 1.15
C SER A 130 -14.57 -0.77 2.06
N GLY A 131 -15.23 -1.87 2.36
CA GLY A 131 -16.13 -2.03 3.50
C GLY A 131 -15.33 -2.42 4.75
N SER A 132 -14.92 -1.42 5.53
CA SER A 132 -14.14 -1.62 6.75
C SER A 132 -14.72 -0.83 7.92
N TYR A 133 -14.71 -1.42 9.10
CA TYR A 133 -15.30 -0.86 10.30
C TYR A 133 -14.23 -0.61 11.36
N PRO A 134 -14.08 0.65 11.84
CA PRO A 134 -13.22 0.96 12.96
C PRO A 134 -13.88 0.60 14.30
N THR A 135 -13.07 0.20 15.29
CA THR A 135 -13.47 0.16 16.70
C THR A 135 -13.17 1.46 17.41
N LYS A 136 -12.18 2.21 16.93
CA LYS A 136 -11.71 3.43 17.57
C LYS A 136 -11.58 4.58 16.61
N LEU A 137 -12.22 5.68 16.95
CA LEU A 137 -12.18 6.95 16.23
C LEU A 137 -11.53 8.01 17.11
N LEU A 138 -10.57 8.76 16.57
CA LEU A 138 -9.87 9.82 17.28
C LEU A 138 -10.16 11.19 16.66
N CYS A 139 -10.20 12.21 17.51
CA CYS A 139 -10.15 13.60 17.08
C CYS A 139 -8.75 13.92 16.54
N SER A 140 -8.63 14.38 15.29
CA SER A 140 -7.34 14.70 14.67
C SER A 140 -6.56 15.82 15.39
N THR A 141 -7.25 16.69 16.12
CA THR A 141 -6.65 17.85 16.77
C THR A 141 -6.11 17.55 18.17
N CYS A 142 -6.82 16.74 18.97
CA CYS A 142 -6.43 16.51 20.36
C CYS A 142 -6.28 15.04 20.73
N GLY A 143 -6.49 14.10 19.81
CA GLY A 143 -6.39 12.67 20.07
C GLY A 143 -7.52 12.11 20.97
N PHE A 144 -8.54 12.91 21.29
CA PHE A 144 -9.67 12.45 22.11
C PHE A 144 -10.36 11.26 21.45
N ASP A 145 -10.63 10.21 22.21
CA ASP A 145 -11.33 9.02 21.72
C ASP A 145 -12.83 9.31 21.58
N LEU A 146 -13.29 9.41 20.33
CA LEU A 146 -14.68 9.72 19.98
C LEU A 146 -15.62 8.53 20.21
N THR A 147 -15.06 7.36 20.51
CA THR A 147 -15.78 6.10 20.72
C THR A 147 -15.63 5.56 22.15
N ALA A 148 -15.06 6.34 23.08
CA ALA A 148 -14.76 5.90 24.43
C ALA A 148 -16.00 5.54 25.26
N SER A 149 -17.16 6.13 24.96
CA SER A 149 -18.44 5.86 25.64
C SER A 149 -19.62 6.17 24.71
N GLU A 150 -20.81 5.71 25.08
CA GLU A 150 -22.04 6.06 24.36
C GLU A 150 -22.27 7.58 24.31
N GLU A 151 -22.01 8.28 25.41
CA GLU A 151 -22.13 9.75 25.50
C GLU A 151 -21.19 10.45 24.50
N THR A 152 -19.96 9.98 24.33
CA THR A 152 -19.02 10.56 23.36
C THR A 152 -19.47 10.30 21.93
N ILE A 153 -20.02 9.13 21.65
CA ILE A 153 -20.58 8.78 20.33
C ILE A 153 -21.81 9.67 20.04
N GLU A 154 -22.71 9.83 21.00
CA GLU A 154 -23.88 10.70 20.85
C GLU A 154 -23.46 12.17 20.63
N THR A 155 -22.49 12.67 21.39
CA THR A 155 -21.91 14.01 21.21
C THR A 155 -21.35 14.18 19.79
N LEU A 156 -20.62 13.19 19.27
CA LEU A 156 -20.12 13.22 17.90
C LEU A 156 -21.23 13.22 16.87
N LEU A 157 -22.24 12.36 17.03
CA LEU A 157 -23.34 12.20 16.07
C LEU A 157 -24.29 13.41 16.03
N TRP A 158 -24.66 13.94 17.18
CA TRP A 158 -25.67 14.99 17.30
C TRP A 158 -25.07 16.38 17.32
N GLU A 159 -24.00 16.59 18.08
CA GLU A 159 -23.40 17.92 18.25
C GLU A 159 -22.21 18.17 17.32
N ARG A 160 -21.75 17.12 16.59
CA ARG A 160 -20.63 17.20 15.63
C ARG A 160 -19.36 17.76 16.25
N LYS A 161 -19.07 17.41 17.52
CA LYS A 161 -17.86 17.83 18.24
C LYS A 161 -17.25 16.69 19.06
N CYS A 162 -15.98 16.83 19.43
CA CYS A 162 -15.35 15.95 20.40
C CYS A 162 -15.58 16.42 21.85
N GLY A 163 -15.26 15.58 22.84
CA GLY A 163 -15.38 15.91 24.26
C GLY A 163 -14.59 17.15 24.69
N ASN A 164 -13.56 17.55 23.95
CA ASN A 164 -12.79 18.78 24.18
C ASN A 164 -13.31 19.99 23.36
N GLY A 165 -14.48 19.88 22.73
CA GLY A 165 -15.16 20.96 22.05
C GLY A 165 -14.72 21.26 20.62
N HIS A 166 -13.80 20.49 20.01
CA HIS A 166 -13.43 20.67 18.59
C HIS A 166 -14.59 20.26 17.68
N ILE A 167 -14.95 21.12 16.74
CA ILE A 167 -16.07 20.93 15.83
C ILE A 167 -15.63 20.16 14.60
N LEU A 168 -16.39 19.10 14.25
CA LEU A 168 -16.15 18.26 13.09
C LEU A 168 -16.24 19.07 11.79
N HIS A 169 -15.31 18.87 10.88
CA HIS A 169 -15.13 19.55 9.59
C HIS A 169 -14.77 21.05 9.68
N LYS A 170 -14.63 21.61 10.88
CA LYS A 170 -14.12 22.96 11.11
C LYS A 170 -12.77 22.94 11.79
N ASP A 171 -12.72 22.36 12.99
CA ASP A 171 -11.53 22.34 13.84
C ASP A 171 -10.86 20.97 13.84
N MET A 172 -11.58 19.92 13.47
CA MET A 172 -11.08 18.54 13.42
C MET A 172 -11.67 17.74 12.26
N HIS A 173 -11.00 16.63 11.95
CA HIS A 173 -11.55 15.49 11.22
C HIS A 173 -11.41 14.21 12.08
N ILE A 174 -12.01 13.12 11.61
CA ILE A 174 -11.92 11.82 12.27
C ILE A 174 -10.66 11.10 11.80
N VAL A 175 -9.92 10.50 12.75
CA VAL A 175 -8.86 9.54 12.46
C VAL A 175 -9.36 8.14 12.84
N MET A 176 -9.51 7.26 11.87
CA MET A 176 -9.78 5.84 12.09
C MET A 176 -8.50 5.18 12.62
N SER A 177 -8.52 4.68 13.86
CA SER A 177 -7.30 4.26 14.57
C SER A 177 -7.16 2.75 14.70
N GLU A 178 -8.23 2.05 15.05
CA GLU A 178 -8.22 0.60 15.25
C GLU A 178 -9.30 -0.06 14.40
N LEU A 179 -8.95 -1.15 13.72
CA LEU A 179 -9.83 -1.91 12.85
C LEU A 179 -10.65 -2.92 13.65
N LYS A 180 -11.96 -2.95 13.47
CA LYS A 180 -12.85 -4.03 13.93
C LYS A 180 -12.87 -5.17 12.92
N SER A 181 -13.17 -4.82 11.67
CA SER A 181 -13.27 -5.79 10.56
C SER A 181 -13.01 -5.11 9.22
N TRP A 182 -12.53 -5.90 8.28
CA TRP A 182 -12.50 -5.58 6.86
C TRP A 182 -13.35 -6.63 6.14
N ASP A 183 -14.57 -6.26 5.81
CA ASP A 183 -15.59 -7.21 5.40
C ASP A 183 -15.52 -7.48 3.90
N GLU A 184 -15.14 -6.46 3.08
CA GLU A 184 -15.06 -6.60 1.64
C GLU A 184 -14.21 -5.52 0.98
N LEU A 185 -13.86 -5.75 -0.31
CA LEU A 185 -13.35 -4.73 -1.23
C LEU A 185 -14.22 -4.76 -2.49
N SER A 186 -14.88 -3.63 -2.78
CA SER A 186 -15.83 -3.53 -3.88
C SER A 186 -15.28 -2.89 -5.13
N PHE A 187 -15.68 -3.39 -6.28
CA PHE A 187 -15.61 -2.64 -7.53
C PHE A 187 -16.75 -1.61 -7.56
N VAL A 188 -16.40 -0.36 -7.75
CA VAL A 188 -17.35 0.77 -7.74
C VAL A 188 -17.11 1.70 -8.92
N THR A 189 -18.09 2.57 -9.21
CA THR A 189 -17.92 3.62 -10.22
C THR A 189 -17.01 4.73 -9.72
N GLN A 190 -17.06 5.01 -8.41
CA GLN A 190 -16.22 6.00 -7.74
C GLN A 190 -15.99 5.58 -6.29
N GLY A 191 -14.72 5.46 -5.89
CA GLY A 191 -14.33 5.13 -4.51
C GLY A 191 -14.41 6.32 -3.57
N ALA A 192 -14.61 6.04 -2.27
CA ALA A 192 -14.56 7.05 -1.21
C ALA A 192 -13.15 7.64 -1.04
N VAL A 193 -12.12 6.79 -1.17
CA VAL A 193 -10.70 7.19 -1.22
C VAL A 193 -10.34 7.51 -2.67
N PRO A 194 -9.90 8.73 -3.00
CA PRO A 194 -9.69 9.14 -4.41
C PRO A 194 -8.63 8.31 -5.14
N ARG A 195 -7.64 7.79 -4.41
CA ARG A 195 -6.53 7.00 -4.95
C ARG A 195 -6.81 5.49 -4.95
N ALA A 196 -7.96 5.05 -4.42
CA ALA A 196 -8.36 3.64 -4.41
C ALA A 196 -8.72 3.18 -5.84
N LYS A 197 -7.70 2.68 -6.55
CA LYS A 197 -7.78 2.31 -7.98
C LYS A 197 -6.96 1.09 -8.30
N ILE A 198 -7.37 0.38 -9.33
CA ILE A 198 -6.61 -0.71 -9.93
C ILE A 198 -5.40 -0.12 -10.65
N LEU A 199 -4.22 -0.70 -10.42
CA LEU A 199 -2.96 -0.20 -10.93
C LEU A 199 -2.68 -0.75 -12.33
N SER A 200 -2.31 0.15 -13.26
CA SER A 200 -1.77 -0.24 -14.56
C SER A 200 -0.32 -0.74 -14.44
N GLU A 201 0.18 -1.48 -15.44
CA GLU A 201 1.58 -1.93 -15.49
C GLU A 201 2.59 -0.79 -15.30
N GLN A 202 2.29 0.40 -15.81
CA GLN A 202 3.17 1.57 -15.66
C GLN A 202 3.25 2.01 -14.20
N ASN A 203 2.14 2.06 -13.49
CA ASN A 203 2.08 2.44 -12.08
C ASN A 203 2.70 1.35 -11.18
N GLN A 204 2.53 0.07 -11.52
CA GLN A 204 3.18 -1.05 -10.83
C GLN A 204 4.70 -1.00 -10.92
N LYS A 205 5.26 -0.59 -12.07
CA LYS A 205 6.72 -0.43 -12.25
C LYS A 205 7.26 0.74 -11.44
N LEU A 206 6.53 1.85 -11.36
CA LEU A 206 6.90 3.02 -10.55
C LEU A 206 6.93 2.68 -9.06
N SER A 207 5.89 2.03 -8.55
CA SER A 207 5.81 1.54 -7.17
C SER A 207 6.99 0.62 -6.81
N LYS A 208 7.29 -0.38 -7.63
CA LYS A 208 8.42 -1.30 -7.42
C LYS A 208 9.79 -0.61 -7.45
N LYS A 209 9.97 0.43 -8.26
CA LYS A 209 11.20 1.22 -8.30
C LYS A 209 11.39 2.02 -7.01
N THR A 210 10.34 2.61 -6.49
CA THR A 210 10.34 3.33 -5.20
C THR A 210 10.67 2.40 -4.03
N ASP A 211 10.12 1.20 -4.01
CA ASP A 211 10.41 0.18 -3.00
C ASP A 211 11.87 -0.28 -3.00
N LEU A 212 12.44 -0.54 -4.17
CA LEU A 212 13.84 -0.93 -4.29
C LEU A 212 14.79 0.16 -3.79
N LEU A 213 14.48 1.43 -4.09
CA LEU A 213 15.23 2.58 -3.59
C LEU A 213 15.04 2.76 -2.07
N GLY A 214 13.83 2.57 -1.56
CA GLY A 214 13.53 2.59 -0.12
C GLY A 214 14.22 1.47 0.65
N LEU A 215 14.25 0.24 0.11
CA LEU A 215 14.97 -0.91 0.67
C LEU A 215 16.49 -0.69 0.65
N ALA A 216 17.04 -0.14 -0.44
CA ALA A 216 18.45 0.20 -0.54
C ALA A 216 18.85 1.31 0.45
N ALA A 217 18.00 2.33 0.62
CA ALA A 217 18.22 3.38 1.61
C ALA A 217 18.16 2.84 3.06
N ARG A 218 17.21 1.96 3.38
CA ARG A 218 17.12 1.31 4.71
C ARG A 218 18.29 0.39 4.99
N ALA A 219 18.73 -0.41 4.02
CA ALA A 219 19.90 -1.28 4.14
C ALA A 219 21.18 -0.49 4.41
N ASN A 220 21.32 0.69 3.81
CA ASN A 220 22.44 1.60 4.04
C ASN A 220 22.38 2.26 5.42
N ILE A 221 21.19 2.64 5.90
CA ILE A 221 20.99 3.20 7.25
C ILE A 221 21.32 2.14 8.33
N ASP A 222 20.89 0.90 8.15
CA ASP A 222 21.20 -0.19 9.08
C ASP A 222 22.69 -0.53 9.11
N LYS A 223 23.36 -0.47 7.95
CA LYS A 223 24.80 -0.62 7.83
C LYS A 223 25.58 0.52 8.51
N LEU A 224 25.10 1.75 8.38
CA LEU A 224 25.65 2.93 9.07
C LEU A 224 25.46 2.85 10.58
N ARG A 225 24.29 2.38 11.06
CA ARG A 225 24.04 2.16 12.50
C ARG A 225 24.93 1.06 13.07
N PHE A 226 25.15 -0.03 12.35
CA PHE A 226 26.01 -1.14 12.78
C PHE A 226 27.47 -0.70 12.90
N ASN A 227 27.98 0.08 11.95
CA ASN A 227 29.35 0.63 11.99
C ASN A 227 29.54 1.70 13.08
N ALA A 228 28.49 2.47 13.43
CA ALA A 228 28.54 3.44 14.49
C ALA A 228 28.56 2.84 15.91
N THR A 229 28.02 1.62 16.08
CA THR A 229 27.93 0.95 17.38
C THR A 229 29.21 0.16 17.73
N THR A 230 30.06 -0.13 16.75
CA THR A 230 31.31 -0.89 16.96
C THR A 230 32.54 -0.04 17.24
N SER A 231 32.41 1.30 17.32
CA SER A 231 33.55 2.21 17.52
C SER A 231 33.43 3.15 18.73
N ILE A 232 32.88 2.68 19.84
CA ILE A 232 32.94 3.41 21.13
C ILE A 232 33.79 2.62 22.11
N THR A 233 35.11 2.80 22.06
CA THR A 233 35.98 2.74 23.23
C THR A 233 36.23 4.19 23.70
N PRO A 234 36.07 4.49 24.98
CA PRO A 234 36.33 5.83 25.46
C PRO A 234 37.82 6.02 25.80
N GLU A 235 38.48 6.98 25.15
CA GLU A 235 39.72 7.57 25.63
C GLU A 235 39.70 9.07 25.48
N PRO A 236 40.44 9.81 26.34
CA PRO A 236 40.09 11.17 26.72
C PRO A 236 40.92 12.26 26.00
N THR A 237 40.29 13.45 25.91
CA THR A 237 40.92 14.78 25.78
C THR A 237 41.78 15.11 24.54
N GLY A 238 41.26 16.07 23.74
CA GLY A 238 42.06 16.79 22.74
C GLY A 238 41.20 17.42 21.65
N ASN A 239 41.24 18.74 21.58
CA ASN A 239 40.66 19.61 20.58
C ASN A 239 40.83 19.14 19.14
N ASP A 240 39.80 18.55 18.53
CA ASP A 240 39.79 18.37 17.07
C ASP A 240 38.38 18.30 16.48
N LYS A 241 37.57 19.37 16.67
CA LYS A 241 36.22 19.46 16.13
C LYS A 241 36.17 19.68 14.59
N GLY A 242 37.25 20.09 13.97
CA GLY A 242 37.29 20.42 12.54
C GLY A 242 37.53 19.20 11.63
N LYS A 243 38.35 18.26 12.03
CA LYS A 243 38.72 17.07 11.23
C LYS A 243 37.60 16.02 11.12
N LYS A 244 36.76 15.90 12.15
CA LYS A 244 35.66 14.94 12.20
C LYS A 244 34.48 15.28 11.28
N ILE A 245 34.27 16.55 10.98
CA ILE A 245 33.22 17.04 10.08
C ILE A 245 33.61 16.80 8.61
N MET A 246 34.89 17.05 8.26
CA MET A 246 35.37 16.81 6.89
C MET A 246 35.39 15.34 6.51
N SER A 247 35.80 14.43 7.41
CA SER A 247 35.79 12.99 7.14
C SER A 247 34.38 12.43 6.95
N LYS A 248 33.37 12.98 7.60
CA LYS A 248 31.97 12.57 7.46
C LYS A 248 31.41 12.99 6.09
N ILE A 249 31.74 14.21 5.62
CA ILE A 249 31.29 14.71 4.30
C ILE A 249 31.98 13.94 3.15
N GLU A 250 33.25 13.59 3.28
CA GLU A 250 33.96 12.80 2.27
C GLU A 250 33.44 11.36 2.19
N LEU A 251 33.03 10.76 3.32
CA LEU A 251 32.40 9.43 3.33
C LEU A 251 31.05 9.44 2.60
N GLU A 252 30.21 10.46 2.85
CA GLU A 252 28.90 10.61 2.20
C GLU A 252 29.05 10.83 0.67
N GLN A 253 30.08 11.56 0.22
CA GLN A 253 30.34 11.76 -1.21
C GLN A 253 30.83 10.47 -1.90
N SER A 254 31.67 9.67 -1.25
CA SER A 254 32.15 8.39 -1.80
C SER A 254 31.05 7.33 -1.88
N GLU A 255 30.13 7.33 -0.92
CA GLU A 255 28.94 6.44 -0.92
C GLU A 255 27.97 6.86 -2.02
N TYR A 256 27.73 8.15 -2.21
CA TYR A 256 26.90 8.67 -3.28
C TYR A 256 27.47 8.31 -4.67
N ALA A 257 28.78 8.44 -4.87
CA ALA A 257 29.45 8.03 -6.10
C ALA A 257 29.34 6.50 -6.35
N THR A 258 29.33 5.69 -5.28
CA THR A 258 29.16 4.23 -5.38
C THR A 258 27.70 3.87 -5.73
N LEU A 259 26.72 4.59 -5.22
CA LEU A 259 25.31 4.45 -5.58
C LEU A 259 25.04 4.76 -7.05
N ILE A 260 25.58 5.86 -7.57
CA ILE A 260 25.47 6.23 -9.00
C ILE A 260 26.09 5.17 -9.89
N LYS A 261 27.24 4.58 -9.50
CA LYS A 261 27.86 3.48 -10.25
C LYS A 261 27.04 2.19 -10.21
N ALA A 262 26.36 1.90 -9.09
CA ALA A 262 25.45 0.76 -8.97
C ALA A 262 24.21 0.94 -9.83
N GLU A 263 23.66 2.15 -9.90
CA GLU A 263 22.51 2.50 -10.74
C GLU A 263 22.81 2.31 -12.23
N GLY A 264 23.96 2.81 -12.71
CA GLY A 264 24.42 2.60 -14.09
C GLY A 264 24.66 1.12 -14.43
N LYS A 265 25.06 0.30 -13.45
CA LYS A 265 25.23 -1.14 -13.65
C LYS A 265 23.89 -1.87 -13.74
N VAL A 266 22.87 -1.44 -13.01
CA VAL A 266 21.51 -1.98 -13.08
C VAL A 266 20.89 -1.66 -14.47
N GLU A 267 21.00 -0.44 -14.94
CA GLU A 267 20.52 -0.05 -16.30
C GLU A 267 21.20 -0.86 -17.41
N SER A 268 22.50 -1.09 -17.27
CA SER A 268 23.27 -1.93 -18.21
C SER A 268 22.79 -3.40 -18.21
N LEU A 269 22.54 -3.98 -17.03
CA LEU A 269 22.03 -5.35 -16.91
C LEU A 269 20.60 -5.49 -17.43
N GLU A 270 19.76 -4.51 -17.22
CA GLU A 270 18.39 -4.50 -17.76
C GLU A 270 18.40 -4.42 -19.32
N SER A 271 19.31 -3.63 -19.87
CA SER A 271 19.50 -3.54 -21.31
C SER A 271 19.98 -4.89 -21.90
N GLN A 272 20.94 -5.54 -21.24
CA GLN A 272 21.42 -6.88 -21.64
C GLN A 272 20.32 -7.93 -21.55
N LEU A 273 19.55 -7.96 -20.48
CA LEU A 273 18.43 -8.88 -20.31
C LEU A 273 17.35 -8.73 -21.37
N ASN A 274 17.06 -7.48 -21.77
CA ASN A 274 16.09 -7.21 -22.83
C ASN A 274 16.62 -7.63 -24.22
N ALA A 275 17.92 -7.47 -24.46
CA ALA A 275 18.57 -7.95 -25.69
C ALA A 275 18.54 -9.50 -25.78
N GLU A 276 18.83 -10.19 -24.68
CA GLU A 276 18.75 -11.65 -24.62
C GLU A 276 17.32 -12.17 -24.81
N LYS A 277 16.32 -11.54 -24.19
CA LYS A 277 14.91 -11.89 -24.39
C LYS A 277 14.47 -11.75 -25.85
N ASN A 278 14.90 -10.68 -26.52
CA ASN A 278 14.61 -10.48 -27.94
C ASN A 278 15.29 -11.52 -28.82
N THR A 279 16.49 -11.98 -28.44
CA THR A 279 17.21 -13.03 -29.16
C THR A 279 16.52 -14.39 -28.99
N VAL A 280 16.09 -14.74 -27.78
CA VAL A 280 15.32 -15.96 -27.51
C VAL A 280 14.00 -15.99 -28.28
N THR A 281 13.28 -14.84 -28.32
CA THR A 281 12.02 -14.73 -29.07
C THR A 281 12.21 -14.96 -30.54
N LYS A 282 13.35 -14.51 -31.13
CA LYS A 282 13.67 -14.74 -32.54
C LYS A 282 14.13 -16.17 -32.87
N LEU A 283 14.60 -16.93 -31.87
CA LEU A 283 15.01 -18.32 -32.08
C LEU A 283 13.85 -19.31 -31.91
N VAL A 284 12.73 -18.87 -31.37
CA VAL A 284 11.52 -19.68 -31.12
C VAL A 284 10.42 -19.40 -32.15
N SER A 285 10.57 -18.33 -32.93
CA SER A 285 9.70 -18.00 -34.10
C SER A 285 10.25 -18.57 -35.37
#